data_ab31bec5efe0a50ca3fb634b7eb385eb
#
_entry.id   ab31bec5efe0a50ca3fb634b7eb385eb
#
_cell.length_a   1.000
_cell.length_b   1.000
_cell.length_c   1.000
_cell.angle_alpha   90.00
_cell.angle_beta   90.00
_cell.angle_gamma   90.00
#
_symmetry.space_group_name_H-M   'P 1'
#
loop_
_entity.id
_entity.type
_entity.pdbx_description
1 polymer ?
#
loop_
_entity_poly.entity_id
_entity_poly.type
_entity_poly.pdbx_seq_one_letter_code
_entity_poly.pdbx_strand_id
1 'polypeptide(L)'
;MKNWTLQKKWTFSSAISIFLSFLTMCVILYFSLYNWMLISEKKIAQNTLNEVVLFIESKGPFLTIQDISRNRTLLNQIVNQKQSVRIMNKDGIELLRINDASDFPEFTYNMEDFQREVINDQIVFHKIETLNFGTFSGYVEISHDLENFSQLMNYILIAMLIFAVISLLLSALIGYSISSILLKPIKELRNEMQRAKQHKFLKQVSFNYSTNDEIGELLLIYKQLMNEVSETIKRQDEFIYNVSHELRTPIQVVEGHLSLLNRWGKEEQEVLEESLSISLVEIQKMKKLMEEMLKLARRENSKETSLTNILEVICQLQNEYKLVHSNVRIQVEIDSTYVATIEQTALLQILRNLMDNSIKYNEHDPIIIIKGYQDGLYTILTVQDNGIGIPEEQVSKIFDRFYIVDEARTKSKGGSGLGLSIVKMLMLEYGGKIEVESTTGKGTIFRLFFPNISIK
;
A
#
# COMPACT_ATOMS: atom_id res chain seq x y z
N MET A 1 26.59 7.00 4.65
CA MET A 1 25.11 6.80 4.59
C MET A 1 24.67 5.36 4.22
N LYS A 2 25.56 4.45 3.86
CA LYS A 2 25.20 3.08 3.44
C LYS A 2 24.55 2.22 4.55
N ASN A 3 24.80 2.50 5.84
CA ASN A 3 24.34 1.71 6.99
C ASN A 3 23.26 2.38 7.85
N TRP A 4 22.63 3.44 7.37
CA TRP A 4 21.59 4.12 8.15
C TRP A 4 20.24 3.42 7.96
N THR A 5 19.52 3.27 9.07
CA THR A 5 18.12 2.80 9.01
C THR A 5 17.27 3.80 8.24
N LEU A 6 16.17 3.33 7.62
CA LEU A 6 15.24 4.18 6.88
C LEU A 6 14.75 5.36 7.75
N GLN A 7 14.48 5.12 9.03
CA GLN A 7 14.09 6.15 9.98
C GLN A 7 15.14 7.27 10.08
N LYS A 8 16.43 6.92 10.25
CA LYS A 8 17.51 7.91 10.34
C LYS A 8 17.67 8.72 9.06
N LYS A 9 17.49 8.06 7.88
CA LYS A 9 17.54 8.74 6.59
C LYS A 9 16.41 9.76 6.44
N TRP A 10 15.18 9.37 6.79
CA TRP A 10 14.01 10.24 6.72
C TRP A 10 14.10 11.41 7.71
N THR A 11 14.46 11.15 8.97
CA THR A 11 14.66 12.20 9.97
C THR A 11 15.70 13.22 9.52
N PHE A 12 16.83 12.75 9.00
CA PHE A 12 17.89 13.62 8.52
C PHE A 12 17.48 14.42 7.27
N SER A 13 16.86 13.79 6.30
CA SER A 13 16.40 14.45 5.09
C SER A 13 15.32 15.50 5.38
N SER A 14 14.32 15.19 6.20
CA SER A 14 13.26 16.14 6.58
C SER A 14 13.81 17.30 7.41
N ALA A 15 14.71 17.02 8.36
CA ALA A 15 15.34 18.06 9.16
C ALA A 15 16.16 19.03 8.30
N ILE A 16 16.95 18.52 7.36
CA ILE A 16 17.72 19.36 6.44
C ILE A 16 16.78 20.19 5.56
N SER A 17 15.74 19.58 4.99
CA SER A 17 14.81 20.29 4.11
C SER A 17 14.11 21.45 4.82
N ILE A 18 13.62 21.22 6.04
CA ILE A 18 12.97 22.26 6.86
C ILE A 18 13.97 23.35 7.22
N PHE A 19 15.18 22.99 7.66
CA PHE A 19 16.22 23.95 8.01
C PHE A 19 16.66 24.78 6.80
N LEU A 20 16.86 24.16 5.63
CA LEU A 20 17.26 24.86 4.41
C LEU A 20 16.18 25.85 3.95
N SER A 21 14.90 25.45 4.03
CA SER A 21 13.77 26.34 3.74
C SER A 21 13.74 27.55 4.67
N PHE A 22 13.98 27.34 5.96
CA PHE A 22 14.07 28.43 6.92
C PHE A 22 15.26 29.37 6.62
N LEU A 23 16.44 28.79 6.32
CA LEU A 23 17.63 29.55 6.00
C LEU A 23 17.44 30.43 4.76
N THR A 24 16.85 29.87 3.69
CA THR A 24 16.55 30.66 2.48
C THR A 24 15.60 31.80 2.75
N MET A 25 14.57 31.58 3.58
CA MET A 25 13.64 32.62 4.00
C MET A 25 14.39 33.73 4.77
N CYS A 26 15.26 33.38 5.73
CA CYS A 26 16.05 34.35 6.48
C CYS A 26 16.96 35.21 5.58
N VAL A 27 17.62 34.58 4.61
CA VAL A 27 18.50 35.29 3.65
C VAL A 27 17.66 36.29 2.83
N ILE A 28 16.53 35.87 2.28
CA ILE A 28 15.66 36.76 1.50
C ILE A 28 15.17 37.94 2.36
N LEU A 29 14.77 37.65 3.60
CA LEU A 29 14.24 38.66 4.52
C LEU A 29 15.33 39.66 4.93
N TYR A 30 16.56 39.18 5.20
CA TYR A 30 17.71 40.04 5.49
C TYR A 30 18.02 40.99 4.34
N PHE A 31 18.13 40.50 3.12
CA PHE A 31 18.39 41.34 1.95
C PHE A 31 17.25 42.33 1.66
N SER A 32 16.00 41.89 1.84
CA SER A 32 14.84 42.75 1.68
C SER A 32 14.84 43.89 2.68
N LEU A 33 15.07 43.61 3.96
CA LEU A 33 15.15 44.62 5.02
C LEU A 33 16.33 45.55 4.83
N TYR A 34 17.49 45.00 4.47
CA TYR A 34 18.69 45.77 4.19
C TYR A 34 18.42 46.79 3.07
N ASN A 35 17.90 46.37 1.95
CA ASN A 35 17.62 47.27 0.83
C ASN A 35 16.52 48.29 1.18
N TRP A 36 15.46 47.87 1.85
CA TRP A 36 14.37 48.76 2.26
C TRP A 36 14.89 49.85 3.20
N MET A 37 15.66 49.50 4.24
CA MET A 37 16.24 50.46 5.17
C MET A 37 17.22 51.38 4.48
N LEU A 38 18.08 50.90 3.60
CA LEU A 38 19.05 51.69 2.88
C LEU A 38 18.36 52.75 1.99
N ILE A 39 17.28 52.39 1.30
CA ILE A 39 16.45 53.34 0.51
C ILE A 39 15.78 54.35 1.44
N SER A 40 15.32 53.90 2.63
CA SER A 40 14.71 54.79 3.61
C SER A 40 15.70 55.84 4.14
N GLU A 41 16.92 55.45 4.49
CA GLU A 41 17.96 56.37 4.94
C GLU A 41 18.37 57.38 3.87
N LYS A 42 18.54 56.90 2.62
CA LYS A 42 18.77 57.80 1.46
C LYS A 42 17.63 58.84 1.31
N LYS A 43 16.38 58.40 1.43
CA LYS A 43 15.23 59.29 1.31
C LYS A 43 15.17 60.34 2.43
N ILE A 44 15.51 59.93 3.65
CA ILE A 44 15.59 60.84 4.81
C ILE A 44 16.66 61.93 4.56
N ALA A 45 17.86 61.52 4.12
CA ALA A 45 18.92 62.46 3.81
C ALA A 45 18.56 63.38 2.64
N GLN A 46 17.94 62.90 1.59
CA GLN A 46 17.51 63.73 0.44
C GLN A 46 16.44 64.74 0.85
N ASN A 47 15.47 64.31 1.68
CA ASN A 47 14.42 65.25 2.13
C ASN A 47 15.04 66.39 2.97
N THR A 48 15.98 66.08 3.86
CA THR A 48 16.67 67.11 4.67
C THR A 48 17.46 68.05 3.75
N LEU A 49 18.19 67.53 2.76
CA LEU A 49 18.94 68.36 1.81
C LEU A 49 17.99 69.30 1.05
N ASN A 50 16.87 68.80 0.55
CA ASN A 50 15.87 69.57 -0.16
C ASN A 50 15.25 70.64 0.74
N GLU A 51 14.94 70.34 2.00
CA GLU A 51 14.41 71.31 2.97
C GLU A 51 15.41 72.42 3.27
N VAL A 52 16.69 72.11 3.41
CA VAL A 52 17.77 73.10 3.59
C VAL A 52 17.89 73.98 2.36
N VAL A 53 17.91 73.44 1.15
CA VAL A 53 17.98 74.23 -0.11
C VAL A 53 16.76 75.11 -0.23
N LEU A 54 15.54 74.58 -0.06
CA LEU A 54 14.30 75.33 -0.12
C LEU A 54 14.25 76.44 0.93
N PHE A 55 14.74 76.18 2.15
CA PHE A 55 14.83 77.22 3.21
C PHE A 55 15.72 78.38 2.75
N ILE A 56 16.87 78.10 2.17
CA ILE A 56 17.82 79.10 1.70
C ILE A 56 17.22 79.89 0.54
N GLU A 57 16.63 79.24 -0.45
CA GLU A 57 16.01 79.86 -1.62
C GLU A 57 14.79 80.70 -1.25
N SER A 58 14.02 80.32 -0.23
CA SER A 58 12.79 81.03 0.20
C SER A 58 13.06 82.40 0.79
N LYS A 59 14.29 82.68 1.24
CA LYS A 59 14.67 83.97 1.87
C LYS A 59 14.96 85.07 0.87
N GLY A 60 14.95 84.75 -0.41
CA GLY A 60 15.06 85.71 -1.52
C GLY A 60 16.51 86.00 -1.98
N PRO A 61 16.66 86.80 -3.09
CA PRO A 61 17.92 86.91 -3.79
C PRO A 61 18.99 87.79 -3.08
N PHE A 62 18.66 88.46 -1.99
CA PHE A 62 19.59 89.33 -1.21
C PHE A 62 20.17 88.63 0.03
N LEU A 63 19.94 87.35 0.20
CA LEU A 63 20.47 86.57 1.33
C LEU A 63 22.00 86.47 1.26
N THR A 64 22.64 86.79 2.37
CA THR A 64 24.09 86.62 2.51
C THR A 64 24.42 85.42 3.37
N ILE A 65 25.66 84.91 3.26
CA ILE A 65 26.11 83.79 4.13
C ILE A 65 26.07 84.17 5.61
N GLN A 66 26.23 85.44 5.95
CA GLN A 66 26.09 85.92 7.33
C GLN A 66 24.66 85.84 7.85
N ASP A 67 23.65 86.03 6.98
CA ASP A 67 22.24 85.90 7.31
C ASP A 67 21.87 84.44 7.48
N ILE A 68 22.43 83.49 6.68
CA ILE A 68 22.29 82.08 6.88
C ILE A 68 22.88 81.67 8.20
N SER A 69 24.06 82.18 8.58
CA SER A 69 24.72 81.93 9.85
C SER A 69 23.88 82.40 11.05
N ARG A 70 23.24 83.58 10.96
CA ARG A 70 22.29 84.07 12.00
C ARG A 70 21.07 83.20 12.16
N ASN A 71 20.64 82.46 11.15
CA ASN A 71 19.51 81.51 11.17
C ASN A 71 19.95 80.09 11.49
N ARG A 72 21.18 79.86 11.96
CA ARG A 72 21.76 78.52 12.27
C ARG A 72 20.86 77.72 13.22
N THR A 73 20.17 78.35 14.16
CA THR A 73 19.27 77.70 15.09
C THR A 73 18.06 77.09 14.38
N LEU A 74 17.50 77.76 13.39
CA LEU A 74 16.38 77.19 12.57
C LEU A 74 16.87 76.07 11.64
N LEU A 75 18.02 76.24 11.02
CA LEU A 75 18.65 75.21 10.22
C LEU A 75 18.99 73.96 11.03
N ASN A 76 19.46 74.09 12.26
CA ASN A 76 19.68 73.00 13.20
C ASN A 76 18.38 72.26 13.59
N GLN A 77 17.20 72.88 13.42
CA GLN A 77 15.91 72.22 13.64
C GLN A 77 15.50 71.40 12.41
N ILE A 78 15.92 71.82 11.21
CA ILE A 78 15.67 71.11 9.95
C ILE A 78 16.62 69.91 9.81
N VAL A 79 17.89 70.12 10.08
CA VAL A 79 18.92 69.08 10.00
C VAL A 79 18.80 68.14 11.18
N ASN A 80 18.56 66.85 10.94
CA ASN A 80 18.45 65.84 11.96
C ASN A 80 19.75 65.72 12.73
N GLN A 81 19.68 65.30 14.02
CA GLN A 81 20.86 65.13 14.92
C GLN A 81 21.93 64.19 14.35
N LYS A 82 21.63 63.37 13.40
CA LYS A 82 22.56 62.42 12.73
C LYS A 82 23.04 62.87 11.35
N GLN A 83 22.77 64.11 11.02
CA GLN A 83 23.12 64.68 9.74
C GLN A 83 23.96 65.93 9.97
N SER A 84 24.93 66.12 9.13
CA SER A 84 25.69 67.38 9.02
C SER A 84 25.55 67.93 7.62
N VAL A 85 25.33 69.23 7.53
CA VAL A 85 25.26 69.91 6.24
C VAL A 85 26.34 70.99 6.20
N ARG A 86 27.12 71.03 5.11
CA ARG A 86 28.07 72.09 4.86
C ARG A 86 27.75 72.82 3.56
N ILE A 87 27.96 74.12 3.62
CA ILE A 87 27.83 75.02 2.45
C ILE A 87 29.22 75.45 2.07
N MET A 88 29.54 75.31 0.78
CA MET A 88 30.91 75.59 0.24
C MET A 88 30.79 76.58 -0.92
N ASN A 89 31.88 77.33 -1.15
CA ASN A 89 32.05 78.16 -2.32
C ASN A 89 32.33 77.32 -3.59
N LYS A 90 32.51 77.98 -4.73
CA LYS A 90 32.88 77.31 -5.99
C LYS A 90 34.17 76.54 -5.94
N ASP A 91 35.10 76.96 -5.05
CA ASP A 91 36.43 76.34 -4.88
C ASP A 91 36.42 75.23 -3.86
N GLY A 92 35.25 74.82 -3.32
CA GLY A 92 35.08 73.77 -2.32
C GLY A 92 35.48 74.17 -0.91
N ILE A 93 35.71 75.46 -0.65
CA ILE A 93 36.04 75.96 0.72
C ILE A 93 34.76 76.04 1.54
N GLU A 94 34.75 75.38 2.72
CA GLU A 94 33.64 75.40 3.67
C GLU A 94 33.40 76.81 4.21
N LEU A 95 32.19 77.30 4.03
CA LEU A 95 31.74 78.60 4.49
C LEU A 95 30.86 78.53 5.73
N LEU A 96 30.07 77.48 5.82
CA LEU A 96 29.18 77.27 6.96
C LEU A 96 28.94 75.76 7.14
N ARG A 97 28.98 75.32 8.40
CA ARG A 97 28.57 73.99 8.82
C ARG A 97 27.38 74.05 9.73
N ILE A 98 26.36 73.21 9.46
CA ILE A 98 25.13 73.04 10.22
C ILE A 98 25.19 71.66 10.86
N ASN A 99 25.20 71.56 12.14
CA ASN A 99 25.39 70.36 12.93
C ASN A 99 26.76 69.71 12.68
N ASP A 100 27.32 69.06 13.69
CA ASP A 100 28.64 68.39 13.67
C ASP A 100 28.49 66.89 14.00
N ALA A 101 27.38 66.28 13.57
CA ALA A 101 27.08 64.87 13.92
C ALA A 101 27.92 63.86 13.12
N SER A 102 28.36 64.23 11.95
CA SER A 102 29.18 63.40 11.09
C SER A 102 30.22 64.21 10.32
N ASP A 103 31.38 63.59 10.09
CA ASP A 103 32.42 64.19 9.30
C ASP A 103 32.13 64.08 7.81
N PHE A 104 32.82 64.90 7.02
CA PHE A 104 32.70 64.96 5.59
C PHE A 104 33.94 64.33 4.92
N PRO A 105 33.79 63.65 3.77
CA PRO A 105 34.90 63.23 2.93
C PRO A 105 35.63 64.43 2.34
N GLU A 106 36.77 64.15 1.68
CA GLU A 106 37.42 65.13 0.85
C GLU A 106 36.49 65.60 -0.29
N PHE A 107 36.47 66.90 -0.53
CA PHE A 107 35.58 67.49 -1.53
C PHE A 107 35.88 66.94 -2.93
N THR A 108 34.84 66.38 -3.59
CA THR A 108 34.93 65.84 -4.94
C THR A 108 33.83 66.46 -5.79
N TYR A 109 34.21 67.09 -6.91
CA TYR A 109 33.25 67.68 -7.83
C TYR A 109 32.41 66.57 -8.48
N ASN A 110 31.09 66.75 -8.51
CA ASN A 110 30.10 65.97 -9.29
C ASN A 110 29.65 64.63 -8.64
N MET A 111 28.72 64.71 -7.69
CA MET A 111 28.01 63.53 -7.21
C MET A 111 26.52 63.63 -7.57
N GLU A 112 26.12 62.82 -8.58
CA GLU A 112 24.70 62.75 -8.96
C GLU A 112 23.80 61.97 -7.99
N ASP A 113 24.41 61.06 -7.18
CA ASP A 113 23.67 60.20 -6.23
C ASP A 113 24.46 60.10 -4.88
N PHE A 114 23.80 59.62 -3.86
CA PHE A 114 24.42 59.32 -2.56
C PHE A 114 25.54 58.31 -2.70
N GLN A 115 26.72 58.68 -2.21
CA GLN A 115 27.86 57.76 -2.06
C GLN A 115 27.98 57.31 -0.59
N ARG A 116 28.38 56.06 -0.43
CA ARG A 116 28.65 55.48 0.86
C ARG A 116 30.14 55.43 1.11
N GLU A 117 30.62 56.12 2.12
CA GLU A 117 32.02 56.11 2.49
C GLU A 117 32.19 55.82 3.98
N VAL A 118 33.39 55.42 4.35
CA VAL A 118 33.82 55.20 5.74
C VAL A 118 34.76 56.34 6.12
N ILE A 119 34.34 57.21 7.03
CA ILE A 119 35.08 58.37 7.52
C ILE A 119 35.26 58.20 9.00
N ASN A 120 36.48 58.21 9.52
CA ASN A 120 36.80 58.05 10.95
C ASN A 120 36.06 56.86 11.61
N ASP A 121 36.03 55.68 10.94
CA ASP A 121 35.33 54.45 11.33
C ASP A 121 33.79 54.55 11.32
N GLN A 122 33.22 55.68 10.90
CA GLN A 122 31.78 55.86 10.72
C GLN A 122 31.38 55.61 9.24
N ILE A 123 30.29 54.93 9.06
CA ILE A 123 29.71 54.71 7.72
C ILE A 123 28.72 55.83 7.46
N VAL A 124 29.01 56.67 6.47
CA VAL A 124 28.18 57.82 6.11
C VAL A 124 27.64 57.73 4.71
N PHE A 125 26.45 58.28 4.49
CA PHE A 125 26.00 58.69 3.14
C PHE A 125 26.31 60.15 2.96
N HIS A 126 26.96 60.48 1.88
CA HIS A 126 27.13 61.91 1.50
C HIS A 126 26.65 62.15 0.10
N LYS A 127 26.16 63.39 -0.15
CA LYS A 127 25.73 63.87 -1.43
C LYS A 127 25.99 65.35 -1.51
N ILE A 128 26.44 65.83 -2.72
CA ILE A 128 26.70 67.21 -3.03
C ILE A 128 25.71 67.64 -4.08
N GLU A 129 25.07 68.79 -3.82
CA GLU A 129 24.24 69.46 -4.82
C GLU A 129 24.66 70.90 -5.03
N THR A 130 24.43 71.45 -6.24
CA THR A 130 24.70 72.84 -6.56
C THR A 130 23.73 73.74 -5.84
N LEU A 131 24.20 74.77 -5.18
CA LEU A 131 23.38 75.74 -4.49
C LEU A 131 23.58 77.13 -5.14
N ASN A 132 22.49 77.66 -5.69
CA ASN A 132 22.50 78.99 -6.33
C ASN A 132 21.37 79.84 -5.69
N PHE A 133 21.77 80.93 -5.06
CA PHE A 133 20.80 81.93 -4.56
C PHE A 133 21.35 83.32 -4.63
N GLY A 134 20.60 84.29 -5.14
CA GLY A 134 21.05 85.64 -5.34
C GLY A 134 22.29 85.72 -6.22
N THR A 135 23.38 86.26 -5.69
CA THR A 135 24.71 86.33 -6.31
C THR A 135 25.65 85.19 -5.89
N PHE A 136 25.20 84.36 -4.99
CA PHE A 136 25.99 83.21 -4.49
C PHE A 136 25.79 81.99 -5.42
N SER A 137 26.90 81.40 -5.77
CA SER A 137 26.92 80.11 -6.43
C SER A 137 27.99 79.24 -5.75
N GLY A 138 27.62 78.09 -5.33
CA GLY A 138 28.46 77.14 -4.62
C GLY A 138 27.84 75.77 -4.53
N TYR A 139 28.13 75.03 -3.46
CA TYR A 139 27.68 73.68 -3.26
C TYR A 139 27.09 73.55 -1.82
N VAL A 140 26.08 72.70 -1.69
CA VAL A 140 25.61 72.21 -0.42
C VAL A 140 25.87 70.72 -0.39
N GLU A 141 26.42 70.25 0.72
CA GLU A 141 26.71 68.83 0.93
C GLU A 141 26.06 68.38 2.25
N ILE A 142 25.47 67.21 2.17
CA ILE A 142 24.94 66.52 3.33
C ILE A 142 25.77 65.27 3.63
N SER A 143 26.10 65.07 4.88
CA SER A 143 26.64 63.81 5.44
C SER A 143 25.61 63.27 6.42
N HIS A 144 25.25 62.01 6.19
CA HIS A 144 24.26 61.30 7.03
C HIS A 144 24.87 60.07 7.63
N ASP A 145 24.91 60.00 8.95
CA ASP A 145 25.52 58.88 9.71
C ASP A 145 24.63 57.63 9.67
N LEU A 146 25.22 56.51 9.30
CA LEU A 146 24.60 55.21 9.21
C LEU A 146 24.91 54.28 10.40
N GLU A 147 25.45 54.78 11.49
CA GLU A 147 25.82 53.97 12.66
C GLU A 147 24.62 53.18 13.19
N ASN A 148 23.45 53.84 13.37
CA ASN A 148 22.23 53.17 13.83
C ASN A 148 21.74 52.12 12.83
N PHE A 149 21.86 52.40 11.54
CA PHE A 149 21.53 51.40 10.48
C PHE A 149 22.42 50.17 10.63
N SER A 150 23.72 50.37 10.76
CA SER A 150 24.70 49.30 10.97
C SER A 150 24.46 48.49 12.24
N GLN A 151 24.21 49.19 13.36
CA GLN A 151 23.89 48.54 14.63
C GLN A 151 22.60 47.71 14.56
N LEU A 152 21.52 48.24 13.96
CA LEU A 152 20.26 47.53 13.74
C LEU A 152 20.43 46.29 12.88
N MET A 153 21.18 46.41 11.79
CA MET A 153 21.47 45.29 10.91
C MET A 153 22.27 44.19 11.61
N ASN A 154 23.21 44.54 12.49
CA ASN A 154 23.94 43.57 13.29
C ASN A 154 23.01 42.86 14.30
N TYR A 155 22.13 43.60 14.99
CA TYR A 155 21.14 42.96 15.89
C TYR A 155 20.22 42.02 15.17
N ILE A 156 19.73 42.38 13.95
CA ILE A 156 18.91 41.51 13.14
C ILE A 156 19.68 40.25 12.75
N LEU A 157 20.95 40.38 12.35
CA LEU A 157 21.80 39.24 11.97
C LEU A 157 22.02 38.31 13.17
N ILE A 158 22.32 38.85 14.36
CA ILE A 158 22.49 38.06 15.59
C ILE A 158 21.18 37.31 15.92
N ALA A 159 20.05 38.02 15.87
CA ALA A 159 18.73 37.41 16.09
C ALA A 159 18.45 36.26 15.07
N MET A 160 18.73 36.47 13.80
CA MET A 160 18.58 35.43 12.77
C MET A 160 19.49 34.24 13.04
N LEU A 161 20.72 34.43 13.52
CA LEU A 161 21.61 33.30 13.87
C LEU A 161 21.06 32.51 15.06
N ILE A 162 20.51 33.19 16.08
CA ILE A 162 19.86 32.52 17.22
C ILE A 162 18.66 31.70 16.74
N PHE A 163 17.78 32.31 15.93
CA PHE A 163 16.62 31.61 15.38
C PHE A 163 17.03 30.46 14.47
N ALA A 164 18.14 30.56 13.72
CA ALA A 164 18.66 29.47 12.90
C ALA A 164 19.06 28.25 13.75
N VAL A 165 19.69 28.47 14.90
CA VAL A 165 20.04 27.38 15.83
C VAL A 165 18.77 26.74 16.42
N ILE A 166 17.80 27.54 16.84
CA ILE A 166 16.52 27.06 17.36
C ILE A 166 15.78 26.26 16.28
N SER A 167 15.74 26.78 15.06
CA SER A 167 15.11 26.11 13.92
C SER A 167 15.77 24.75 13.62
N LEU A 168 17.09 24.65 13.72
CA LEU A 168 17.82 23.40 13.55
C LEU A 168 17.37 22.34 14.56
N LEU A 169 17.27 22.72 15.84
CA LEU A 169 16.83 21.82 16.91
C LEU A 169 15.36 21.39 16.73
N LEU A 170 14.47 22.34 16.42
CA LEU A 170 13.06 22.06 16.18
C LEU A 170 12.87 21.18 14.93
N SER A 171 13.59 21.45 13.84
CA SER A 171 13.49 20.65 12.63
C SER A 171 13.94 19.19 12.85
N ALA A 172 14.97 18.98 13.66
CA ALA A 172 15.43 17.65 14.05
C ALA A 172 14.37 16.91 14.89
N LEU A 173 13.75 17.59 15.84
CA LEU A 173 12.70 17.04 16.70
C LEU A 173 11.44 16.69 15.91
N ILE A 174 10.97 17.59 15.05
CA ILE A 174 9.82 17.36 14.17
C ILE A 174 10.10 16.21 13.20
N GLY A 175 11.27 16.23 12.56
CA GLY A 175 11.67 15.17 11.65
C GLY A 175 11.74 13.79 12.30
N TYR A 176 12.23 13.72 13.56
CA TYR A 176 12.23 12.49 14.35
C TYR A 176 10.81 12.01 14.66
N SER A 177 9.95 12.92 15.13
CA SER A 177 8.56 12.61 15.53
C SER A 177 7.75 12.09 14.31
N ILE A 178 7.77 12.81 13.21
CA ILE A 178 7.08 12.40 11.97
C ILE A 178 7.59 11.03 11.49
N SER A 179 8.92 10.87 11.42
CA SER A 179 9.54 9.62 10.99
C SER A 179 9.19 8.45 11.90
N SER A 180 9.08 8.67 13.22
CA SER A 180 8.72 7.62 14.18
C SER A 180 7.26 7.20 14.03
N ILE A 181 6.34 8.14 13.84
CA ILE A 181 4.90 7.86 13.67
C ILE A 181 4.65 7.08 12.37
N LEU A 182 5.19 7.55 11.24
CA LEU A 182 4.97 6.94 9.93
C LEU A 182 5.65 5.57 9.77
N LEU A 183 6.83 5.37 10.38
CA LEU A 183 7.58 4.13 10.19
C LEU A 183 7.30 3.05 11.25
N LYS A 184 6.62 3.40 12.35
CA LYS A 184 6.27 2.43 13.40
C LYS A 184 5.41 1.28 12.86
N PRO A 185 4.30 1.53 12.13
CA PRO A 185 3.46 0.45 11.58
C PRO A 185 4.22 -0.44 10.60
N ILE A 186 5.08 0.13 9.77
CA ILE A 186 5.90 -0.63 8.81
C ILE A 186 6.90 -1.55 9.52
N LYS A 187 7.46 -1.10 10.64
CA LYS A 187 8.34 -1.96 11.47
C LYS A 187 7.57 -3.10 12.13
N GLU A 188 6.36 -2.83 12.59
CA GLU A 188 5.48 -3.85 13.16
C GLU A 188 5.11 -4.89 12.09
N LEU A 189 4.72 -4.45 10.88
CA LEU A 189 4.47 -5.33 9.74
C LEU A 189 5.69 -6.23 9.45
N ARG A 190 6.89 -5.67 9.33
CA ARG A 190 8.11 -6.44 9.11
C ARG A 190 8.33 -7.51 10.19
N ASN A 191 8.13 -7.14 11.44
CA ASN A 191 8.33 -8.05 12.56
C ASN A 191 7.30 -9.19 12.54
N GLU A 192 6.03 -8.89 12.23
CA GLU A 192 5.00 -9.92 12.07
C GLU A 192 5.27 -10.83 10.86
N MET A 193 5.76 -10.29 9.74
CA MET A 193 6.21 -11.10 8.60
C MET A 193 7.34 -12.08 9.00
N GLN A 194 8.29 -11.62 9.80
CA GLN A 194 9.36 -12.48 10.29
C GLN A 194 8.85 -13.56 11.24
N ARG A 195 7.91 -13.23 12.12
CA ARG A 195 7.25 -14.19 13.02
C ARG A 195 6.42 -15.21 12.24
N ALA A 196 5.62 -14.75 11.26
CA ALA A 196 4.86 -15.65 10.39
C ALA A 196 5.77 -16.66 9.69
N LYS A 197 6.91 -16.21 9.16
CA LYS A 197 7.91 -17.10 8.55
C LYS A 197 8.47 -18.13 9.56
N GLN A 198 8.79 -17.72 10.79
CA GLN A 198 9.31 -18.62 11.83
C GLN A 198 8.30 -19.69 12.24
N HIS A 199 7.02 -19.34 12.28
CA HIS A 199 5.92 -20.24 12.62
C HIS A 199 5.31 -20.94 11.39
N LYS A 200 6.02 -20.98 10.26
CA LYS A 200 5.56 -21.61 9.00
C LYS A 200 4.17 -21.14 8.56
N PHE A 201 3.82 -19.87 8.83
CA PHE A 201 2.54 -19.26 8.49
C PHE A 201 1.30 -19.87 9.15
N LEU A 202 1.47 -20.71 10.18
CA LEU A 202 0.36 -21.37 10.87
C LEU A 202 -0.32 -20.50 11.94
N LYS A 203 0.34 -19.43 12.38
CA LYS A 203 -0.18 -18.55 13.43
C LYS A 203 -0.93 -17.36 12.83
N GLN A 204 -2.10 -17.05 13.38
CA GLN A 204 -2.86 -15.87 12.97
C GLN A 204 -2.08 -14.59 13.24
N VAL A 205 -2.08 -13.69 12.26
CA VAL A 205 -1.43 -12.38 12.34
C VAL A 205 -2.39 -11.39 13.01
N SER A 206 -1.90 -10.69 14.04
CA SER A 206 -2.66 -9.64 14.73
C SER A 206 -1.90 -8.32 14.69
N PHE A 207 -2.55 -7.25 14.21
CA PHE A 207 -2.03 -5.89 14.25
C PHE A 207 -2.87 -5.05 15.21
N ASN A 208 -2.19 -4.19 15.97
CA ASN A 208 -2.81 -3.22 16.88
C ASN A 208 -2.94 -1.83 16.23
N TYR A 209 -2.99 -1.76 14.89
CA TYR A 209 -3.07 -0.52 14.13
C TYR A 209 -4.46 -0.42 13.49
N SER A 210 -5.21 0.62 13.86
CA SER A 210 -6.58 0.85 13.40
C SER A 210 -6.75 2.28 12.88
N THR A 211 -6.04 2.62 11.81
CA THR A 211 -6.25 3.89 11.08
C THR A 211 -6.83 3.60 9.70
N ASN A 212 -7.69 4.49 9.22
CA ASN A 212 -8.27 4.43 7.87
C ASN A 212 -7.36 5.18 6.87
N ASP A 213 -6.06 4.88 6.89
CA ASP A 213 -5.09 5.40 5.94
C ASP A 213 -4.56 4.28 5.04
N GLU A 214 -3.72 4.62 4.07
CA GLU A 214 -3.13 3.68 3.10
C GLU A 214 -2.30 2.60 3.81
N ILE A 215 -1.73 2.91 4.96
CA ILE A 215 -0.97 1.93 5.77
C ILE A 215 -1.93 0.94 6.43
N GLY A 216 -3.08 1.42 6.95
CA GLY A 216 -4.13 0.58 7.51
C GLY A 216 -4.71 -0.38 6.47
N GLU A 217 -4.96 0.09 5.25
CA GLU A 217 -5.43 -0.74 4.13
C GLU A 217 -4.41 -1.83 3.77
N LEU A 218 -3.12 -1.47 3.66
CA LEU A 218 -2.04 -2.42 3.38
C LEU A 218 -1.93 -3.50 4.44
N LEU A 219 -2.06 -3.15 5.72
CA LEU A 219 -2.04 -4.10 6.83
C LEU A 219 -3.25 -5.05 6.78
N LEU A 220 -4.42 -4.56 6.39
CA LEU A 220 -5.63 -5.34 6.24
C LEU A 220 -5.51 -6.36 5.11
N ILE A 221 -5.04 -5.93 3.94
CA ILE A 221 -4.77 -6.81 2.79
C ILE A 221 -3.75 -7.89 3.18
N TYR A 222 -2.66 -7.51 3.85
CA TYR A 222 -1.66 -8.46 4.32
C TYR A 222 -2.26 -9.50 5.28
N LYS A 223 -3.10 -9.06 6.23
CA LYS A 223 -3.80 -9.95 7.17
C LYS A 223 -4.70 -10.95 6.45
N GLN A 224 -5.48 -10.50 5.48
CA GLN A 224 -6.34 -11.37 4.67
C GLN A 224 -5.51 -12.41 3.92
N LEU A 225 -4.45 -11.99 3.24
CA LEU A 225 -3.56 -12.87 2.50
C LEU A 225 -2.88 -13.91 3.42
N MET A 226 -2.43 -13.50 4.60
CA MET A 226 -1.80 -14.44 5.55
C MET A 226 -2.79 -15.46 6.13
N ASN A 227 -4.04 -15.06 6.36
CA ASN A 227 -5.08 -15.99 6.79
C ASN A 227 -5.36 -17.02 5.69
N GLU A 228 -5.45 -16.60 4.44
CA GLU A 228 -5.67 -17.50 3.29
C GLU A 228 -4.50 -18.48 3.11
N VAL A 229 -3.26 -17.99 3.24
CA VAL A 229 -2.05 -18.84 3.23
C VAL A 229 -2.08 -19.86 4.38
N SER A 230 -2.41 -19.39 5.58
CA SER A 230 -2.49 -20.27 6.77
C SER A 230 -3.52 -21.39 6.60
N GLU A 231 -4.71 -21.04 6.10
CA GLU A 231 -5.76 -22.03 5.81
C GLU A 231 -5.32 -23.02 4.73
N THR A 232 -4.66 -22.53 3.69
CA THR A 232 -4.16 -23.39 2.60
C THR A 232 -3.13 -24.40 3.13
N ILE A 233 -2.20 -23.96 3.99
CA ILE A 233 -1.20 -24.84 4.59
C ILE A 233 -1.87 -25.87 5.49
N LYS A 234 -2.83 -25.46 6.34
CA LYS A 234 -3.57 -26.40 7.20
C LYS A 234 -4.31 -27.47 6.37
N ARG A 235 -4.99 -27.06 5.31
CA ARG A 235 -5.67 -28.01 4.40
C ARG A 235 -4.68 -28.96 3.73
N GLN A 236 -3.47 -28.48 3.42
CA GLN A 236 -2.41 -29.32 2.85
C GLN A 236 -1.88 -30.33 3.87
N ASP A 237 -1.64 -29.92 5.11
CA ASP A 237 -1.16 -30.80 6.17
C ASP A 237 -2.22 -31.88 6.50
N GLU A 238 -3.51 -31.50 6.60
CA GLU A 238 -4.62 -32.42 6.77
C GLU A 238 -4.72 -33.43 5.61
N PHE A 239 -4.52 -32.96 4.38
CA PHE A 239 -4.49 -33.83 3.21
C PHE A 239 -3.38 -34.87 3.31
N ILE A 240 -2.13 -34.45 3.63
CA ILE A 240 -0.97 -35.37 3.76
C ILE A 240 -1.21 -36.37 4.89
N TYR A 241 -1.76 -35.93 6.01
CA TYR A 241 -2.08 -36.78 7.15
C TYR A 241 -3.09 -37.86 6.76
N ASN A 242 -4.21 -37.45 6.13
CA ASN A 242 -5.26 -38.36 5.70
C ASN A 242 -4.78 -39.38 4.64
N VAL A 243 -4.01 -38.89 3.65
CA VAL A 243 -3.36 -39.77 2.65
C VAL A 243 -2.52 -40.87 3.34
N SER A 244 -1.69 -40.45 4.30
CA SER A 244 -0.83 -41.37 4.99
C SER A 244 -1.62 -42.41 5.78
N HIS A 245 -2.74 -42.00 6.37
CA HIS A 245 -3.62 -42.90 7.13
C HIS A 245 -4.35 -43.88 6.21
N GLU A 246 -4.93 -43.41 5.10
CA GLU A 246 -5.67 -44.24 4.15
C GLU A 246 -4.79 -45.23 3.36
N LEU A 247 -3.51 -44.93 3.21
CA LEU A 247 -2.56 -45.87 2.62
C LEU A 247 -2.03 -46.89 3.63
N ARG A 248 -1.88 -46.53 4.90
CA ARG A 248 -1.32 -47.40 5.94
C ARG A 248 -2.17 -48.66 6.15
N THR A 249 -3.50 -48.48 6.19
CA THR A 249 -4.44 -49.59 6.45
C THR A 249 -4.35 -50.73 5.43
N PRO A 250 -4.49 -50.48 4.11
CA PRO A 250 -4.38 -51.54 3.10
C PRO A 250 -2.96 -52.16 3.06
N ILE A 251 -1.91 -51.35 3.30
CA ILE A 251 -0.55 -51.87 3.37
C ILE A 251 -0.42 -52.90 4.52
N GLN A 252 -0.97 -52.59 5.69
CA GLN A 252 -0.95 -53.52 6.83
C GLN A 252 -1.73 -54.81 6.56
N VAL A 253 -2.87 -54.71 5.86
CA VAL A 253 -3.67 -55.88 5.45
C VAL A 253 -2.86 -56.75 4.49
N VAL A 254 -2.26 -56.17 3.46
CA VAL A 254 -1.41 -56.90 2.50
C VAL A 254 -0.20 -57.55 3.22
N GLU A 255 0.49 -56.81 4.11
CA GLU A 255 1.59 -57.30 4.88
C GLU A 255 1.18 -58.52 5.76
N GLY A 256 0.02 -58.39 6.42
CA GLY A 256 -0.57 -59.48 7.20
C GLY A 256 -0.83 -60.72 6.38
N HIS A 257 -1.49 -60.61 5.24
CA HIS A 257 -1.78 -61.75 4.36
C HIS A 257 -0.54 -62.33 3.70
N LEU A 258 0.45 -61.52 3.34
CA LEU A 258 1.74 -62.02 2.86
C LEU A 258 2.48 -62.77 3.95
N SER A 259 2.37 -62.33 5.21
CA SER A 259 2.95 -63.07 6.36
C SER A 259 2.27 -64.40 6.61
N LEU A 260 0.95 -64.47 6.46
CA LEU A 260 0.18 -65.73 6.50
C LEU A 260 0.60 -66.66 5.37
N LEU A 261 0.72 -66.15 4.15
CA LEU A 261 1.21 -66.94 2.99
C LEU A 261 2.62 -67.49 3.22
N ASN A 262 3.52 -66.69 3.80
CA ASN A 262 4.88 -67.19 4.08
C ASN A 262 4.92 -68.26 5.13
N ARG A 263 3.96 -68.29 6.07
CA ARG A 263 3.92 -69.23 7.19
C ARG A 263 3.14 -70.50 6.85
N TRP A 264 2.00 -70.40 6.18
CA TRP A 264 1.05 -71.51 5.99
C TRP A 264 0.66 -71.77 4.52
N GLY A 265 0.97 -70.84 3.59
CA GLY A 265 0.50 -70.92 2.22
C GLY A 265 1.01 -72.12 1.39
N LYS A 266 2.02 -72.85 1.86
CA LYS A 266 2.52 -74.10 1.22
C LYS A 266 1.75 -75.31 1.67
N GLU A 267 1.11 -75.26 2.83
CA GLU A 267 0.47 -76.40 3.45
C GLU A 267 -1.06 -76.39 3.30
N GLU A 268 -1.63 -75.17 3.23
CA GLU A 268 -3.10 -74.99 3.13
C GLU A 268 -3.48 -74.15 1.90
N GLN A 269 -4.07 -74.80 0.91
CA GLN A 269 -4.46 -74.17 -0.36
C GLN A 269 -5.53 -73.07 -0.19
N GLU A 270 -6.42 -73.25 0.77
CA GLU A 270 -7.46 -72.27 1.12
C GLU A 270 -6.86 -70.95 1.63
N VAL A 271 -5.87 -71.00 2.49
CA VAL A 271 -5.10 -69.84 3.01
C VAL A 271 -4.35 -69.14 1.88
N LEU A 272 -3.83 -69.91 0.90
CA LEU A 272 -3.15 -69.37 -0.26
C LEU A 272 -4.11 -68.57 -1.13
N GLU A 273 -5.25 -69.15 -1.53
CA GLU A 273 -6.20 -68.50 -2.42
C GLU A 273 -6.87 -67.27 -1.77
N GLU A 274 -7.29 -67.38 -0.50
CA GLU A 274 -7.88 -66.30 0.25
C GLU A 274 -6.91 -65.10 0.42
N SER A 275 -5.67 -65.37 0.88
CA SER A 275 -4.69 -64.32 1.13
C SER A 275 -4.24 -63.62 -0.15
N LEU A 276 -4.09 -64.36 -1.27
CA LEU A 276 -3.80 -63.79 -2.56
C LEU A 276 -4.95 -62.88 -3.05
N SER A 277 -6.21 -63.39 -2.92
CA SER A 277 -7.42 -62.63 -3.34
C SER A 277 -7.51 -61.33 -2.54
N ILE A 278 -7.38 -61.37 -1.20
CA ILE A 278 -7.47 -60.20 -0.36
C ILE A 278 -6.32 -59.20 -0.65
N SER A 279 -5.09 -59.70 -0.80
CA SER A 279 -3.95 -58.85 -1.16
C SER A 279 -4.14 -58.14 -2.49
N LEU A 280 -4.67 -58.86 -3.50
CA LEU A 280 -4.96 -58.27 -4.84
C LEU A 280 -6.04 -57.18 -4.76
N VAL A 281 -7.10 -57.39 -4.00
CA VAL A 281 -8.16 -56.41 -3.77
C VAL A 281 -7.63 -55.16 -3.10
N GLU A 282 -6.79 -55.29 -2.08
CA GLU A 282 -6.22 -54.14 -1.39
C GLU A 282 -5.21 -53.36 -2.24
N ILE A 283 -4.43 -54.03 -3.08
CA ILE A 283 -3.54 -53.38 -4.08
C ILE A 283 -4.36 -52.61 -5.10
N GLN A 284 -5.49 -53.14 -5.58
CA GLN A 284 -6.39 -52.45 -6.52
C GLN A 284 -7.01 -51.22 -5.85
N LYS A 285 -7.41 -51.28 -4.59
CA LYS A 285 -7.89 -50.13 -3.81
C LYS A 285 -6.83 -49.04 -3.69
N MET A 286 -5.57 -49.42 -3.37
CA MET A 286 -4.46 -48.46 -3.30
C MET A 286 -4.19 -47.78 -4.65
N LYS A 287 -4.21 -48.56 -5.75
CA LYS A 287 -4.07 -48.02 -7.11
C LYS A 287 -5.12 -47.01 -7.41
N LYS A 288 -6.42 -47.31 -7.16
CA LYS A 288 -7.53 -46.39 -7.36
C LYS A 288 -7.37 -45.11 -6.55
N LEU A 289 -7.00 -45.21 -5.24
CA LEU A 289 -6.74 -44.09 -4.35
C LEU A 289 -5.63 -43.19 -4.89
N MET A 290 -4.53 -43.76 -5.37
CA MET A 290 -3.40 -43.03 -5.94
C MET A 290 -3.80 -42.29 -7.24
N GLU A 291 -4.61 -42.92 -8.12
CA GLU A 291 -5.12 -42.28 -9.31
C GLU A 291 -6.06 -41.10 -9.00
N GLU A 292 -6.92 -41.24 -8.00
CA GLU A 292 -7.79 -40.15 -7.51
C GLU A 292 -6.97 -38.99 -6.95
N MET A 293 -5.87 -39.27 -6.20
CA MET A 293 -4.95 -38.25 -5.68
C MET A 293 -4.18 -37.53 -6.80
N LEU A 294 -3.69 -38.25 -7.80
CA LEU A 294 -2.99 -37.66 -8.94
C LEU A 294 -3.91 -36.71 -9.71
N LYS A 295 -5.19 -37.04 -9.86
CA LYS A 295 -6.19 -36.16 -10.47
C LYS A 295 -6.38 -34.88 -9.66
N LEU A 296 -6.44 -34.96 -8.33
CA LEU A 296 -6.54 -33.80 -7.44
C LEU A 296 -5.26 -32.94 -7.42
N ALA A 297 -4.09 -33.50 -7.73
CA ALA A 297 -2.82 -32.82 -7.77
C ALA A 297 -2.52 -32.17 -9.14
N ARG A 298 -3.01 -32.74 -10.23
CA ARG A 298 -2.83 -32.19 -11.57
C ARG A 298 -3.79 -31.01 -11.78
N ARG A 299 -3.27 -29.81 -11.74
CA ARG A 299 -3.88 -28.64 -12.40
C ARG A 299 -3.58 -28.78 -13.89
N GLU A 300 -4.44 -29.42 -14.64
CA GLU A 300 -4.29 -29.44 -16.11
C GLU A 300 -4.63 -28.05 -16.65
N ASN A 301 -3.58 -27.35 -17.13
CA ASN A 301 -3.69 -26.04 -17.76
C ASN A 301 -4.29 -26.07 -19.19
N SER A 302 -4.77 -27.19 -19.64
CA SER A 302 -5.36 -27.36 -21.01
C SER A 302 -6.88 -27.48 -20.92
N LYS A 303 -7.54 -26.33 -20.94
CA LYS A 303 -8.98 -26.26 -21.14
C LYS A 303 -9.31 -26.42 -22.61
N GLU A 304 -9.43 -27.61 -23.11
CA GLU A 304 -10.28 -27.84 -24.28
C GLU A 304 -11.74 -27.85 -23.80
N THR A 305 -12.35 -26.67 -23.82
CA THR A 305 -13.79 -26.53 -23.59
C THR A 305 -14.51 -27.16 -24.78
N SER A 306 -14.91 -28.43 -24.65
CA SER A 306 -15.76 -29.12 -25.63
C SER A 306 -17.22 -29.06 -25.16
N LEU A 307 -18.12 -28.93 -26.15
CA LEU A 307 -19.56 -29.10 -25.90
C LEU A 307 -19.86 -30.59 -25.87
N THR A 308 -20.28 -31.10 -24.72
CA THR A 308 -20.61 -32.52 -24.53
C THR A 308 -22.10 -32.71 -24.48
N ASN A 309 -22.62 -33.65 -25.26
CA ASN A 309 -24.01 -34.07 -25.17
C ASN A 309 -24.23 -34.87 -23.88
N ILE A 310 -25.09 -34.32 -23.00
CA ILE A 310 -25.33 -34.89 -21.67
C ILE A 310 -26.00 -36.25 -21.76
N LEU A 311 -26.98 -36.39 -22.69
CA LEU A 311 -27.76 -37.62 -22.83
C LEU A 311 -26.88 -38.79 -23.28
N GLU A 312 -25.92 -38.57 -24.21
CA GLU A 312 -25.00 -39.62 -24.66
C GLU A 312 -24.17 -40.18 -23.49
N VAL A 313 -23.62 -39.32 -22.64
CA VAL A 313 -22.84 -39.73 -21.47
C VAL A 313 -23.68 -40.52 -20.48
N ILE A 314 -24.93 -40.08 -20.25
CA ILE A 314 -25.84 -40.79 -19.32
C ILE A 314 -26.24 -42.16 -19.90
N CYS A 315 -26.53 -42.26 -21.20
CA CYS A 315 -26.84 -43.52 -21.84
C CYS A 315 -25.67 -44.52 -21.77
N GLN A 316 -24.44 -44.04 -21.95
CA GLN A 316 -23.24 -44.84 -21.76
C GLN A 316 -23.16 -45.41 -20.34
N LEU A 317 -23.30 -44.56 -19.34
CA LEU A 317 -23.28 -44.99 -17.92
C LEU A 317 -24.43 -45.92 -17.58
N GLN A 318 -25.65 -45.61 -18.04
CA GLN A 318 -26.83 -46.47 -17.83
C GLN A 318 -26.60 -47.91 -18.34
N ASN A 319 -25.95 -48.06 -19.48
CA ASN A 319 -25.62 -49.37 -20.04
C ASN A 319 -24.55 -50.10 -19.20
N GLU A 320 -23.50 -49.36 -18.78
CA GLU A 320 -22.47 -49.93 -17.92
C GLU A 320 -23.05 -50.40 -16.57
N TYR A 321 -23.88 -49.59 -15.92
CA TYR A 321 -24.45 -49.93 -14.60
C TYR A 321 -25.48 -51.05 -14.67
N LYS A 322 -26.26 -51.17 -15.74
CA LYS A 322 -27.20 -52.29 -15.93
C LYS A 322 -26.49 -53.65 -16.02
N LEU A 323 -25.25 -53.68 -16.53
CA LEU A 323 -24.48 -54.92 -16.65
C LEU A 323 -23.88 -55.37 -15.31
N VAL A 324 -23.54 -54.40 -14.43
CA VAL A 324 -22.85 -54.68 -13.18
C VAL A 324 -23.80 -54.76 -11.97
N HIS A 325 -24.91 -53.99 -11.99
CA HIS A 325 -25.83 -53.86 -10.88
C HIS A 325 -27.26 -54.19 -11.32
N SER A 326 -27.69 -55.44 -11.15
CA SER A 326 -29.02 -55.91 -11.60
C SER A 326 -30.20 -55.25 -10.85
N ASN A 327 -29.95 -54.70 -9.65
CA ASN A 327 -31.02 -54.15 -8.76
C ASN A 327 -31.12 -52.61 -8.86
N VAL A 328 -30.32 -51.93 -9.68
CA VAL A 328 -30.32 -50.46 -9.77
C VAL A 328 -31.33 -50.02 -10.81
N ARG A 329 -32.25 -49.10 -10.44
CA ARG A 329 -33.20 -48.46 -11.35
C ARG A 329 -32.71 -47.06 -11.70
N ILE A 330 -32.38 -46.79 -12.96
CA ILE A 330 -31.96 -45.48 -13.44
C ILE A 330 -33.05 -44.90 -14.34
N GLN A 331 -33.66 -43.81 -13.94
CA GLN A 331 -34.67 -43.07 -14.70
C GLN A 331 -34.02 -41.80 -15.26
N VAL A 332 -34.20 -41.52 -16.55
CA VAL A 332 -33.60 -40.40 -17.26
C VAL A 332 -34.69 -39.56 -17.90
N GLU A 333 -34.75 -38.29 -17.50
CA GLU A 333 -35.69 -37.28 -18.00
C GLU A 333 -34.90 -36.07 -18.53
N ILE A 334 -34.31 -36.22 -19.73
CA ILE A 334 -33.44 -35.20 -20.33
C ILE A 334 -33.75 -35.11 -21.83
N ASP A 335 -33.80 -33.87 -22.34
CA ASP A 335 -33.90 -33.62 -23.77
C ASP A 335 -32.55 -33.86 -24.47
N SER A 336 -32.58 -34.49 -25.63
CA SER A 336 -31.38 -34.79 -26.42
C SER A 336 -30.59 -33.56 -26.89
N THR A 337 -31.20 -32.39 -26.83
CA THR A 337 -30.60 -31.12 -27.25
C THR A 337 -29.70 -30.50 -26.16
N TYR A 338 -29.74 -30.99 -24.92
CA TYR A 338 -28.97 -30.40 -23.85
C TYR A 338 -27.50 -30.77 -23.91
N VAL A 339 -26.67 -29.73 -23.93
CA VAL A 339 -25.21 -29.81 -23.94
C VAL A 339 -24.62 -29.10 -22.70
N ALA A 340 -23.48 -29.60 -22.25
CA ALA A 340 -22.70 -28.96 -21.21
C ALA A 340 -21.34 -28.56 -21.76
N THR A 341 -20.84 -27.43 -21.26
CA THR A 341 -19.49 -26.92 -21.55
C THR A 341 -18.47 -27.62 -20.66
N ILE A 342 -18.21 -28.88 -20.95
CA ILE A 342 -17.31 -29.74 -20.17
C ILE A 342 -16.80 -30.87 -21.07
N GLU A 343 -15.59 -31.34 -20.81
CA GLU A 343 -15.06 -32.51 -21.48
C GLU A 343 -15.88 -33.78 -21.14
N GLN A 344 -16.12 -34.63 -22.13
CA GLN A 344 -16.90 -35.86 -21.99
C GLN A 344 -16.37 -36.75 -20.84
N THR A 345 -15.07 -36.90 -20.73
CA THR A 345 -14.42 -37.71 -19.69
C THR A 345 -14.64 -37.11 -18.27
N ALA A 346 -14.65 -35.80 -18.17
CA ALA A 346 -14.92 -35.10 -16.91
C ALA A 346 -16.40 -35.22 -16.48
N LEU A 347 -17.36 -35.06 -17.43
CA LEU A 347 -18.78 -35.26 -17.17
C LEU A 347 -19.06 -36.71 -16.76
N LEU A 348 -18.46 -37.65 -17.45
CA LEU A 348 -18.57 -39.08 -17.16
C LEU A 348 -18.07 -39.39 -15.74
N GLN A 349 -16.95 -38.77 -15.32
CA GLN A 349 -16.41 -38.94 -13.99
C GLN A 349 -17.30 -38.31 -12.91
N ILE A 350 -17.85 -37.10 -13.14
CA ILE A 350 -18.81 -36.45 -12.21
C ILE A 350 -20.00 -37.37 -11.99
N LEU A 351 -20.64 -37.81 -13.06
CA LEU A 351 -21.84 -38.64 -12.98
C LEU A 351 -21.54 -40.00 -12.33
N ARG A 352 -20.41 -40.62 -12.66
CA ARG A 352 -19.98 -41.90 -12.05
C ARG A 352 -19.82 -41.75 -10.53
N ASN A 353 -19.15 -40.70 -10.05
CA ASN A 353 -18.98 -40.44 -8.61
C ASN A 353 -20.32 -40.26 -7.88
N LEU A 354 -21.27 -39.56 -8.51
CA LEU A 354 -22.61 -39.35 -7.92
C LEU A 354 -23.43 -40.65 -7.92
N MET A 355 -23.40 -41.41 -9.02
CA MET A 355 -24.13 -42.68 -9.12
C MET A 355 -23.56 -43.76 -8.21
N ASP A 356 -22.22 -43.85 -8.12
CA ASP A 356 -21.54 -44.77 -7.16
C ASP A 356 -21.94 -44.45 -5.72
N ASN A 357 -22.00 -43.14 -5.35
CA ASN A 357 -22.47 -42.74 -4.02
C ASN A 357 -23.95 -43.11 -3.81
N SER A 358 -24.81 -42.89 -4.80
CA SER A 358 -26.24 -43.22 -4.72
C SER A 358 -26.46 -44.72 -4.48
N ILE A 359 -25.65 -45.56 -5.10
CA ILE A 359 -25.72 -47.02 -4.89
C ILE A 359 -25.15 -47.42 -3.53
N LYS A 360 -24.00 -46.89 -3.18
CA LYS A 360 -23.25 -47.24 -1.97
C LYS A 360 -24.00 -46.89 -0.69
N TYR A 361 -24.64 -45.71 -0.66
CA TYR A 361 -25.36 -45.20 0.51
C TYR A 361 -26.86 -45.47 0.45
N ASN A 362 -27.26 -46.52 -0.26
CA ASN A 362 -28.61 -47.01 -0.27
C ASN A 362 -28.71 -48.35 0.50
N GLU A 363 -29.76 -48.51 1.31
CA GLU A 363 -30.07 -49.73 2.09
C GLU A 363 -31.09 -50.62 1.40
N HIS A 364 -31.76 -50.10 0.36
CA HIS A 364 -32.80 -50.78 -0.41
C HIS A 364 -32.38 -50.83 -1.88
N ASP A 365 -33.33 -51.16 -2.78
CA ASP A 365 -33.08 -51.10 -4.22
C ASP A 365 -32.82 -49.66 -4.65
N PRO A 366 -31.60 -49.33 -5.15
CA PRO A 366 -31.25 -47.98 -5.52
C PRO A 366 -32.10 -47.46 -6.67
N ILE A 367 -32.73 -46.31 -6.52
CA ILE A 367 -33.42 -45.57 -7.55
C ILE A 367 -32.67 -44.29 -7.79
N ILE A 368 -32.14 -44.10 -8.99
CA ILE A 368 -31.43 -42.89 -9.41
C ILE A 368 -32.23 -42.20 -10.47
N ILE A 369 -32.64 -40.95 -10.23
CA ILE A 369 -33.41 -40.13 -11.16
C ILE A 369 -32.50 -39.00 -11.64
N ILE A 370 -32.28 -38.94 -12.95
CA ILE A 370 -31.44 -37.90 -13.58
C ILE A 370 -32.35 -37.05 -14.47
N LYS A 371 -32.45 -35.73 -14.14
CA LYS A 371 -33.24 -34.76 -14.91
C LYS A 371 -32.34 -33.62 -15.40
N GLY A 372 -32.62 -33.17 -16.64
CA GLY A 372 -31.99 -32.01 -17.24
C GLY A 372 -33.00 -30.93 -17.59
N TYR A 373 -32.66 -29.70 -17.34
CA TYR A 373 -33.43 -28.53 -17.78
C TYR A 373 -32.54 -27.32 -17.99
N GLN A 374 -33.01 -26.32 -18.72
CA GLN A 374 -32.31 -25.06 -18.92
C GLN A 374 -32.99 -23.96 -18.10
N ASP A 375 -32.18 -23.17 -17.43
CA ASP A 375 -32.62 -21.96 -16.74
C ASP A 375 -31.65 -20.80 -17.04
N GLY A 376 -32.08 -19.95 -17.97
CA GLY A 376 -31.37 -18.76 -18.37
C GLY A 376 -29.93 -19.04 -18.84
N LEU A 377 -28.94 -18.76 -17.97
CA LEU A 377 -27.52 -18.88 -18.30
C LEU A 377 -26.93 -20.27 -18.07
N TYR A 378 -27.72 -21.21 -17.53
CA TYR A 378 -27.21 -22.51 -17.12
C TYR A 378 -28.00 -23.67 -17.76
N THR A 379 -27.30 -24.72 -18.13
CA THR A 379 -27.85 -26.08 -18.29
C THR A 379 -27.73 -26.75 -16.92
N ILE A 380 -28.85 -27.16 -16.34
CA ILE A 380 -28.90 -27.73 -14.99
C ILE A 380 -29.17 -29.22 -15.09
N LEU A 381 -28.33 -30.02 -14.46
CA LEU A 381 -28.49 -31.46 -14.36
C LEU A 381 -28.71 -31.83 -12.88
N THR A 382 -29.79 -32.56 -12.61
CA THR A 382 -30.06 -33.05 -11.25
C THR A 382 -29.86 -34.56 -11.19
N VAL A 383 -29.19 -35.02 -10.14
CA VAL A 383 -29.02 -36.44 -9.83
C VAL A 383 -29.63 -36.66 -8.45
N GLN A 384 -30.74 -37.41 -8.42
CA GLN A 384 -31.48 -37.68 -7.19
C GLN A 384 -31.40 -39.16 -6.84
N ASP A 385 -31.24 -39.50 -5.60
CA ASP A 385 -31.28 -40.85 -5.04
C ASP A 385 -32.36 -41.00 -3.94
N ASN A 386 -32.68 -42.26 -3.62
CA ASN A 386 -33.56 -42.64 -2.53
C ASN A 386 -32.78 -43.26 -1.36
N GLY A 387 -31.50 -42.81 -1.16
CA GLY A 387 -30.61 -43.33 -0.14
C GLY A 387 -30.93 -42.83 1.27
N ILE A 388 -29.99 -43.06 2.20
CA ILE A 388 -30.15 -42.69 3.63
C ILE A 388 -30.19 -41.18 3.87
N GLY A 389 -29.82 -40.37 2.88
CA GLY A 389 -29.70 -38.92 3.02
C GLY A 389 -28.51 -38.49 3.86
N ILE A 390 -28.36 -37.17 4.00
CA ILE A 390 -27.23 -36.52 4.70
C ILE A 390 -27.81 -35.60 5.78
N PRO A 391 -27.32 -35.66 7.02
CA PRO A 391 -27.71 -34.72 8.07
C PRO A 391 -27.35 -33.28 7.70
N GLU A 392 -28.23 -32.31 7.99
CA GLU A 392 -28.08 -30.90 7.62
C GLU A 392 -26.76 -30.28 8.08
N GLU A 393 -26.27 -30.62 9.27
CA GLU A 393 -25.02 -30.15 9.86
C GLU A 393 -23.77 -30.61 9.07
N GLN A 394 -23.89 -31.65 8.27
CA GLN A 394 -22.80 -32.26 7.54
C GLN A 394 -22.78 -31.91 6.06
N VAL A 395 -23.88 -31.38 5.52
CA VAL A 395 -24.05 -31.02 4.10
C VAL A 395 -22.93 -30.09 3.61
N SER A 396 -22.46 -29.15 4.42
CA SER A 396 -21.38 -28.22 4.06
C SER A 396 -20.02 -28.90 3.95
N LYS A 397 -19.81 -30.05 4.61
CA LYS A 397 -18.53 -30.74 4.75
C LYS A 397 -18.35 -31.89 3.75
N ILE A 398 -19.41 -32.40 3.12
CA ILE A 398 -19.35 -33.58 2.24
C ILE A 398 -18.42 -33.38 1.02
N PHE A 399 -18.11 -32.14 0.67
CA PHE A 399 -17.19 -31.80 -0.40
C PHE A 399 -15.72 -31.67 0.06
N ASP A 400 -15.45 -31.78 1.38
CA ASP A 400 -14.10 -31.76 1.90
C ASP A 400 -13.42 -33.10 1.58
N ARG A 401 -12.09 -33.05 1.33
CA ARG A 401 -11.31 -34.23 0.97
C ARG A 401 -11.28 -35.21 2.16
N PHE A 402 -11.48 -36.51 1.89
CA PHE A 402 -11.50 -37.58 2.91
C PHE A 402 -12.64 -37.47 3.93
N TYR A 403 -13.60 -36.57 3.72
CA TYR A 403 -14.73 -36.43 4.63
C TYR A 403 -15.75 -37.56 4.38
N ILE A 404 -16.14 -38.22 5.47
CA ILE A 404 -17.12 -39.31 5.47
C ILE A 404 -18.12 -39.06 6.61
N VAL A 405 -19.43 -39.12 6.30
CA VAL A 405 -20.53 -38.83 7.21
C VAL A 405 -20.61 -39.81 8.38
N ASP A 406 -20.30 -41.10 8.15
CA ASP A 406 -20.31 -42.18 9.16
C ASP A 406 -19.17 -43.16 8.88
N GLU A 407 -18.06 -43.01 9.64
CA GLU A 407 -16.87 -43.86 9.51
C GLU A 407 -17.15 -45.33 9.83
N ALA A 408 -18.06 -45.65 10.76
CA ALA A 408 -18.33 -46.99 11.16
C ALA A 408 -19.07 -47.81 10.09
N ARG A 409 -20.01 -47.16 9.36
CA ARG A 409 -20.72 -47.80 8.24
C ARG A 409 -19.91 -47.89 6.96
N THR A 410 -18.97 -46.95 6.78
CA THR A 410 -18.21 -46.86 5.51
C THR A 410 -17.03 -47.80 5.46
N LYS A 411 -16.44 -48.18 6.61
CA LYS A 411 -15.35 -49.17 6.66
C LYS A 411 -15.77 -50.54 6.10
N SER A 412 -17.06 -50.90 6.20
CA SER A 412 -17.58 -52.14 5.62
C SER A 412 -17.93 -52.02 4.11
N LYS A 413 -18.20 -50.80 3.58
CA LYS A 413 -18.62 -50.54 2.20
C LYS A 413 -17.56 -49.89 1.32
N GLY A 414 -16.37 -49.57 1.86
CA GLY A 414 -15.17 -49.03 1.18
C GLY A 414 -15.39 -47.70 0.48
N GLY A 415 -14.76 -46.61 0.93
CA GLY A 415 -14.82 -45.32 0.24
C GLY A 415 -13.75 -44.40 0.72
N SER A 416 -13.04 -43.75 -0.22
CA SER A 416 -11.90 -42.85 0.06
C SER A 416 -12.30 -41.48 0.57
N GLY A 417 -13.60 -41.10 0.52
CA GLY A 417 -14.03 -39.71 0.79
C GLY A 417 -13.54 -38.67 -0.22
N LEU A 418 -13.01 -39.12 -1.36
CA LEU A 418 -12.48 -38.23 -2.42
C LEU A 418 -13.50 -37.95 -3.52
N GLY A 419 -14.50 -38.79 -3.74
CA GLY A 419 -15.40 -38.72 -4.89
C GLY A 419 -16.12 -37.37 -5.02
N LEU A 420 -16.76 -36.87 -3.95
CA LEU A 420 -17.48 -35.59 -3.99
C LEU A 420 -16.53 -34.38 -4.06
N SER A 421 -15.35 -34.47 -3.50
CA SER A 421 -14.33 -33.41 -3.64
C SER A 421 -13.81 -33.31 -5.08
N ILE A 422 -13.70 -34.45 -5.80
CA ILE A 422 -13.39 -34.48 -7.24
C ILE A 422 -14.54 -33.86 -8.04
N VAL A 423 -15.79 -34.20 -7.73
CA VAL A 423 -16.95 -33.58 -8.41
C VAL A 423 -16.93 -32.06 -8.26
N LYS A 424 -16.75 -31.55 -7.04
CA LYS A 424 -16.66 -30.10 -6.79
C LYS A 424 -15.49 -29.46 -7.55
N MET A 425 -14.32 -30.09 -7.56
CA MET A 425 -13.14 -29.62 -8.30
C MET A 425 -13.42 -29.52 -9.80
N LEU A 426 -13.96 -30.58 -10.41
CA LEU A 426 -14.29 -30.60 -11.84
C LEU A 426 -15.35 -29.54 -12.18
N MET A 427 -16.41 -29.42 -11.39
CA MET A 427 -17.42 -28.39 -11.60
C MET A 427 -16.82 -26.98 -11.59
N LEU A 428 -15.96 -26.66 -10.61
CA LEU A 428 -15.28 -25.36 -10.53
C LEU A 428 -14.30 -25.13 -11.70
N GLU A 429 -13.60 -26.16 -12.13
CA GLU A 429 -12.64 -26.10 -13.25
C GLU A 429 -13.31 -25.69 -14.56
N TYR A 430 -14.52 -26.20 -14.83
CA TYR A 430 -15.31 -25.86 -16.02
C TYR A 430 -16.26 -24.67 -15.78
N GLY A 431 -16.06 -23.87 -14.70
CA GLY A 431 -16.85 -22.68 -14.41
C GLY A 431 -18.28 -22.96 -13.97
N GLY A 432 -18.58 -24.21 -13.62
CA GLY A 432 -19.88 -24.65 -13.12
C GLY A 432 -20.00 -24.53 -11.60
N LYS A 433 -21.18 -24.87 -11.09
CA LYS A 433 -21.52 -24.87 -9.65
C LYS A 433 -22.24 -26.18 -9.31
N ILE A 434 -22.00 -26.68 -8.08
CA ILE A 434 -22.75 -27.82 -7.53
C ILE A 434 -23.50 -27.38 -6.26
N GLU A 435 -24.76 -27.81 -6.16
CA GLU A 435 -25.58 -27.65 -4.96
C GLU A 435 -26.09 -29.01 -4.52
N VAL A 436 -26.39 -29.16 -3.24
CA VAL A 436 -26.93 -30.39 -2.66
C VAL A 436 -28.10 -30.05 -1.75
N GLU A 437 -29.14 -30.86 -1.88
CA GLU A 437 -30.31 -30.85 -1.02
C GLU A 437 -30.52 -32.28 -0.52
N SER A 438 -30.54 -32.47 0.77
CA SER A 438 -30.65 -33.79 1.34
C SER A 438 -31.49 -33.78 2.63
N THR A 439 -32.23 -34.85 2.85
CA THR A 439 -32.99 -35.06 4.09
C THR A 439 -32.72 -36.48 4.56
N THR A 440 -32.36 -36.66 5.81
CA THR A 440 -32.10 -37.98 6.37
C THR A 440 -33.32 -38.86 6.22
N GLY A 441 -33.14 -40.09 5.67
CA GLY A 441 -34.19 -41.06 5.38
C GLY A 441 -35.00 -40.80 4.12
N LYS A 442 -34.75 -39.73 3.34
CA LYS A 442 -35.49 -39.41 2.11
C LYS A 442 -34.61 -39.39 0.83
N GLY A 443 -33.28 -39.48 1.00
CA GLY A 443 -32.32 -39.43 -0.09
C GLY A 443 -31.69 -38.06 -0.31
N THR A 444 -30.94 -37.94 -1.43
CA THR A 444 -30.14 -36.76 -1.75
C THR A 444 -30.40 -36.32 -3.19
N ILE A 445 -30.38 -35.00 -3.43
CA ILE A 445 -30.45 -34.36 -4.73
C ILE A 445 -29.21 -33.52 -4.92
N PHE A 446 -28.37 -33.84 -5.91
CA PHE A 446 -27.29 -33.02 -6.38
C PHE A 446 -27.74 -32.23 -7.62
N ARG A 447 -27.52 -30.91 -7.63
CA ARG A 447 -27.77 -30.02 -8.78
C ARG A 447 -26.45 -29.52 -9.32
N LEU A 448 -26.18 -29.80 -10.57
CA LEU A 448 -25.01 -29.43 -11.33
C LEU A 448 -25.39 -28.32 -12.32
N PHE A 449 -24.75 -27.17 -12.21
CA PHE A 449 -24.99 -25.99 -13.04
C PHE A 449 -23.83 -25.83 -14.03
N PHE A 450 -24.08 -26.02 -15.31
CA PHE A 450 -23.11 -25.82 -16.36
C PHE A 450 -23.41 -24.50 -17.07
N PRO A 451 -22.46 -23.57 -17.19
CA PRO A 451 -22.69 -22.29 -17.85
C PRO A 451 -22.96 -22.54 -19.34
N ASN A 452 -24.01 -21.92 -19.89
CA ASN A 452 -24.26 -21.91 -21.31
C ASN A 452 -23.25 -20.99 -21.99
N ILE A 453 -22.57 -21.45 -23.04
CA ILE A 453 -21.75 -20.55 -23.86
C ILE A 453 -22.72 -19.61 -24.57
N SER A 454 -22.74 -18.34 -24.21
CA SER A 454 -23.24 -17.32 -25.10
C SER A 454 -22.32 -17.30 -26.31
N ILE A 455 -22.74 -17.90 -27.40
CA ILE A 455 -22.07 -17.73 -28.70
C ILE A 455 -22.17 -16.24 -29.00
N LYS A 456 -21.05 -15.50 -28.74
CA LYS A 456 -20.91 -14.16 -29.26
C LYS A 456 -20.42 -14.18 -30.67
#